data_832caa0481f5a4d28e4abd57a7f1364d
#
_entry.id   832caa0481f5a4d28e4abd57a7f1364d
#
_cell.length_a   1.000
_cell.length_b   1.000
_cell.length_c   1.000
_cell.angle_alpha   90.00
_cell.angle_beta   90.00
_cell.angle_gamma   90.00
#
_symmetry.space_group_name_H-M   'P 1'
#
loop_
_entity.id
_entity.type
_entity.pdbx_description
1 polymer ?
#
loop_
_entity_poly.entity_id
_entity_poly.type
_entity_poly.pdbx_seq_one_letter_code
_entity_poly.pdbx_strand_id
1 'polypeptide(L)'
;MSKITVIGAGNVGASCAEYIAMKNFAAEIVLLDIKEGFAEGKAMDLMQTQSLNGFDTKITGTTGDYSKTAGSDVCVITSGIPRKPGMTREELIGINAGIVKTVTANLLEHSPNT
;
A
#
# COMPACT_ATOMS: atom_id res chain seq x y z
N MET A 1 -8.68 -17.21 2.92
CA MET A 1 -8.97 -15.95 2.17
C MET A 1 -7.77 -15.03 2.32
N SER A 2 -7.40 -14.37 1.24
CA SER A 2 -6.17 -13.61 1.24
C SER A 2 -6.37 -12.14 1.61
N LYS A 3 -5.40 -11.64 2.36
CA LYS A 3 -5.26 -10.23 2.71
C LYS A 3 -3.98 -9.72 2.08
N ILE A 4 -4.09 -8.60 1.38
CA ILE A 4 -2.95 -7.97 0.72
C ILE A 4 -2.81 -6.55 1.25
N THR A 5 -1.60 -6.18 1.63
CA THR A 5 -1.28 -4.81 2.03
C THR A 5 -0.47 -4.13 0.93
N VAL A 6 -0.84 -2.90 0.60
CA VAL A 6 -0.11 -2.06 -0.33
C VAL A 6 0.40 -0.83 0.44
N ILE A 7 1.70 -0.65 0.47
CA ILE A 7 2.35 0.48 1.15
C ILE A 7 2.67 1.54 0.10
N GLY A 8 2.15 2.72 0.33
CA GLY A 8 2.19 3.83 -0.61
C GLY A 8 0.89 3.95 -1.39
N ALA A 9 0.20 5.07 -1.22
CA ALA A 9 -1.10 5.34 -1.85
C ALA A 9 -0.99 6.35 -3.00
N GLY A 10 0.20 6.53 -3.53
CA GLY A 10 0.42 7.34 -4.73
C GLY A 10 -0.16 6.65 -5.97
N ASN A 11 0.19 7.15 -7.13
CA ASN A 11 -0.38 6.63 -8.39
C ASN A 11 -0.11 5.14 -8.57
N VAL A 12 1.10 4.68 -8.28
CA VAL A 12 1.47 3.26 -8.44
C VAL A 12 0.73 2.39 -7.42
N GLY A 13 0.76 2.77 -6.14
CA GLY A 13 0.12 2.00 -5.07
C GLY A 13 -1.40 1.93 -5.23
N ALA A 14 -2.04 3.06 -5.52
CA ALA A 14 -3.48 3.10 -5.75
C ALA A 14 -3.89 2.27 -6.96
N SER A 15 -3.14 2.35 -8.06
CA SER A 15 -3.40 1.53 -9.25
C SER A 15 -3.20 0.05 -8.96
N CYS A 16 -2.17 -0.31 -8.20
CA CYS A 16 -1.92 -1.68 -7.77
C CYS A 16 -3.12 -2.23 -6.99
N ALA A 17 -3.61 -1.47 -6.00
CA ALA A 17 -4.78 -1.85 -5.21
C ALA A 17 -6.03 -2.01 -6.09
N GLU A 18 -6.25 -1.11 -7.03
CA GLU A 18 -7.37 -1.16 -7.97
C GLU A 18 -7.34 -2.45 -8.81
N TYR A 19 -6.21 -2.74 -9.44
CA TYR A 19 -6.10 -3.93 -10.28
C TYR A 19 -6.22 -5.23 -9.49
N ILE A 20 -5.66 -5.27 -8.27
CA ILE A 20 -5.83 -6.43 -7.40
C ILE A 20 -7.31 -6.63 -7.05
N ALA A 21 -8.01 -5.55 -6.72
CA ALA A 21 -9.44 -5.61 -6.42
C ALA A 21 -10.24 -6.11 -7.62
N MET A 22 -9.96 -5.59 -8.82
CA MET A 22 -10.66 -5.98 -10.06
C MET A 22 -10.48 -7.46 -10.39
N LYS A 23 -9.35 -8.06 -10.01
CA LYS A 23 -9.11 -9.50 -10.17
C LYS A 23 -9.92 -10.33 -9.19
N ASN A 24 -10.42 -9.72 -8.15
CA ASN A 24 -11.35 -10.32 -7.17
C ASN A 24 -10.87 -11.63 -6.52
N PHE A 25 -9.56 -11.77 -6.30
CA PHE A 25 -9.01 -12.93 -5.60
C PHE A 25 -8.65 -12.64 -4.14
N ALA A 26 -8.52 -11.38 -3.77
CA ALA A 26 -8.24 -10.98 -2.40
C ALA A 26 -9.53 -10.65 -1.66
N ALA A 27 -9.65 -11.11 -0.43
CA ALA A 27 -10.78 -10.75 0.42
C ALA A 27 -10.67 -9.32 0.95
N GLU A 28 -9.43 -8.91 1.25
CA GLU A 28 -9.16 -7.61 1.86
C GLU A 28 -7.88 -7.00 1.28
N ILE A 29 -7.92 -5.71 1.03
CA ILE A 29 -6.75 -4.91 0.68
C ILE A 29 -6.63 -3.78 1.70
N VAL A 30 -5.46 -3.64 2.31
CA VAL A 30 -5.14 -2.50 3.17
C VAL A 30 -4.17 -1.60 2.42
N LEU A 31 -4.56 -0.35 2.24
CA LEU A 31 -3.73 0.67 1.61
C LEU A 31 -3.19 1.58 2.72
N LEU A 32 -1.87 1.69 2.85
CA LEU A 32 -1.24 2.46 3.91
C LEU A 32 -0.35 3.55 3.32
N ASP A 33 -0.45 4.75 3.86
CA ASP A 33 0.43 5.86 3.53
C ASP A 33 0.76 6.65 4.79
N ILE A 34 1.86 7.37 4.78
CA ILE A 34 2.24 8.25 5.90
C ILE A 34 1.54 9.61 5.81
N LYS A 35 1.06 9.99 4.64
CA LYS A 35 0.35 11.25 4.44
C LYS A 35 -1.06 11.13 4.99
N GLU A 36 -1.40 11.98 5.96
CA GLU A 36 -2.66 11.91 6.67
C GLU A 36 -3.88 11.95 5.73
N GLY A 37 -4.78 11.01 5.90
CA GLY A 37 -6.05 10.92 5.16
C GLY A 37 -5.91 10.47 3.71
N PHE A 38 -4.70 10.35 3.19
CA PHE A 38 -4.47 10.09 1.77
C PHE A 38 -4.89 8.68 1.36
N ALA A 39 -4.42 7.68 2.10
CA ALA A 39 -4.78 6.29 1.83
C ALA A 39 -6.27 6.03 2.07
N GLU A 40 -6.83 6.61 3.11
CA GLU A 40 -8.25 6.49 3.43
C GLU A 40 -9.12 7.06 2.30
N GLY A 41 -8.75 8.22 1.77
CA GLY A 41 -9.46 8.83 0.63
C GLY A 41 -9.38 7.98 -0.63
N LYS A 42 -8.20 7.45 -0.95
CA LYS A 42 -8.01 6.56 -2.10
C LYS A 42 -8.80 5.27 -1.97
N ALA A 43 -8.79 4.67 -0.77
CA ALA A 43 -9.57 3.46 -0.52
C ALA A 43 -11.07 3.71 -0.69
N MET A 44 -11.57 4.83 -0.20
CA MET A 44 -12.97 5.22 -0.38
C MET A 44 -13.33 5.39 -1.86
N ASP A 45 -12.48 6.07 -2.63
CA ASP A 45 -12.70 6.24 -4.06
C ASP A 45 -12.75 4.90 -4.79
N LEU A 46 -11.84 3.98 -4.45
CA LEU A 46 -11.80 2.65 -5.07
C LEU A 46 -13.03 1.82 -4.69
N MET A 47 -13.48 1.88 -3.44
CA MET A 47 -14.68 1.17 -3.00
C MET A 47 -15.94 1.65 -3.71
N GLN A 48 -16.00 2.92 -4.13
CA GLN A 48 -17.13 3.44 -4.90
C GLN A 48 -17.23 2.81 -6.30
N THR A 49 -16.17 2.22 -6.80
CA THR A 49 -16.17 1.53 -8.09
C THR A 49 -16.60 0.07 -8.00
N GLN A 50 -16.85 -0.43 -6.79
CA GLN A 50 -17.11 -1.84 -6.53
C GLN A 50 -18.26 -2.41 -7.36
N SER A 51 -19.40 -1.75 -7.37
CA SER A 51 -20.55 -2.23 -8.13
C SER A 51 -20.33 -2.16 -9.65
N LEU A 52 -19.60 -1.15 -10.11
CA LEU A 52 -19.29 -0.99 -11.53
C LEU A 52 -18.30 -2.06 -12.00
N ASN A 53 -17.26 -2.32 -11.21
CA ASN A 53 -16.18 -3.25 -11.57
C ASN A 53 -16.43 -4.68 -11.09
N GLY A 54 -17.45 -4.92 -10.30
CA GLY A 54 -17.92 -6.25 -9.93
C GLY A 54 -17.01 -7.04 -8.98
N PHE A 55 -16.27 -6.36 -8.09
CA PHE A 55 -15.43 -7.05 -7.10
C PHE A 55 -16.06 -7.04 -5.71
N ASP A 56 -15.72 -8.05 -4.90
CA ASP A 56 -16.17 -8.19 -3.51
C ASP A 56 -15.08 -7.81 -2.51
N THR A 57 -13.87 -7.56 -2.96
CA THR A 57 -12.73 -7.19 -2.12
C THR A 57 -13.03 -5.94 -1.29
N LYS A 58 -12.77 -6.01 0.01
CA LYS A 58 -12.88 -4.86 0.90
C LYS A 58 -11.56 -4.09 0.89
N ILE A 59 -11.61 -2.82 0.53
CA ILE A 59 -10.44 -1.94 0.52
C ILE A 59 -10.56 -0.95 1.66
N THR A 60 -9.55 -0.91 2.52
CA THR A 60 -9.48 0.06 3.61
C THR A 60 -8.16 0.83 3.52
N GLY A 61 -8.17 2.06 3.99
CA GLY A 61 -6.97 2.90 4.05
C GLY A 61 -6.61 3.21 5.49
N THR A 62 -5.32 3.43 5.74
CA THR A 62 -4.83 3.85 7.05
C THR A 62 -3.63 4.78 6.90
N THR A 63 -3.49 5.69 7.87
CA THR A 63 -2.36 6.61 7.93
C THR A 63 -1.35 6.10 8.97
N GLY A 64 -0.26 5.48 8.50
CA GLY A 64 0.86 5.07 9.35
C GLY A 64 0.58 4.00 10.39
N ASP A 65 -0.62 3.45 10.47
CA ASP A 65 -0.97 2.43 11.46
C ASP A 65 -0.74 1.03 10.90
N TYR A 66 0.45 0.50 11.16
CA TYR A 66 0.84 -0.83 10.69
C TYR A 66 0.07 -1.97 11.38
N SER A 67 -0.62 -1.71 12.49
CA SER A 67 -1.46 -2.73 13.12
C SER A 67 -2.58 -3.20 12.19
N LYS A 68 -3.01 -2.34 11.28
CA LYS A 68 -4.04 -2.67 10.27
C LYS A 68 -3.53 -3.66 9.21
N THR A 69 -2.22 -3.80 9.07
CA THR A 69 -1.60 -4.72 8.11
C THR A 69 -1.45 -6.13 8.66
N ALA A 70 -1.78 -6.35 9.94
CA ALA A 70 -1.59 -7.64 10.59
C ALA A 70 -2.25 -8.78 9.81
N GLY A 71 -1.54 -9.89 9.70
CA GLY A 71 -2.05 -11.08 9.01
C GLY A 71 -2.07 -10.99 7.49
N SER A 72 -1.32 -10.06 6.91
CA SER A 72 -1.22 -9.96 5.44
C SER A 72 -0.48 -11.14 4.86
N ASP A 73 -1.03 -11.72 3.81
CA ASP A 73 -0.38 -12.81 3.07
C ASP A 73 0.71 -12.28 2.14
N VAL A 74 0.44 -11.13 1.52
CA VAL A 74 1.38 -10.45 0.62
C VAL A 74 1.40 -8.96 0.96
N CYS A 75 2.58 -8.39 0.98
CA CYS A 75 2.77 -6.95 1.12
C CYS A 75 3.50 -6.42 -0.12
N VAL A 76 2.92 -5.40 -0.73
CA VAL A 76 3.49 -4.73 -1.90
C VAL A 76 3.99 -3.36 -1.45
N ILE A 77 5.27 -3.09 -1.64
CA ILE A 77 5.87 -1.83 -1.22
C ILE A 77 6.09 -0.94 -2.45
N THR A 78 5.39 0.17 -2.49
CA THR A 78 5.55 1.18 -3.55
C THR A 78 6.04 2.50 -3.00
N SER A 79 6.43 2.52 -1.72
CA SER A 79 6.90 3.72 -1.02
C SER A 79 8.26 4.17 -1.54
N GLY A 80 8.42 5.47 -1.61
CA GLY A 80 9.68 6.09 -2.00
C GLY A 80 9.45 7.57 -2.28
N ILE A 81 10.52 8.31 -2.43
CA ILE A 81 10.45 9.71 -2.85
C ILE A 81 10.90 9.84 -4.30
N PRO A 82 10.35 10.82 -5.05
CA PRO A 82 10.83 11.10 -6.40
C PRO A 82 12.18 11.80 -6.34
N ARG A 83 12.94 11.72 -7.43
CA ARG A 83 14.20 12.44 -7.58
C ARG A 83 13.94 13.95 -7.54
N LYS A 84 14.65 14.62 -6.65
CA LYS A 84 14.60 16.09 -6.54
C LYS A 84 15.73 16.73 -7.36
N PRO A 85 15.56 17.97 -7.83
CA PRO A 85 16.64 18.69 -8.51
C PRO A 85 17.90 18.74 -7.64
N GLY A 86 19.07 18.47 -8.26
CA GLY A 86 20.35 18.45 -7.56
C GLY A 86 20.68 17.15 -6.84
N MET A 87 19.75 16.21 -6.80
CA MET A 87 19.97 14.91 -6.16
C MET A 87 20.62 13.93 -7.15
N THR A 88 21.68 13.23 -6.70
CA THR A 88 22.28 12.16 -7.50
C THR A 88 21.43 10.90 -7.42
N ARG A 89 21.63 10.00 -8.38
CA ARG A 89 20.94 8.70 -8.38
C ARG A 89 21.32 7.87 -7.15
N GLU A 90 22.58 7.92 -6.74
CA GLU A 90 23.07 7.22 -5.54
C GLU A 90 22.39 7.74 -4.26
N GLU A 91 22.23 9.06 -4.15
CA GLU A 91 21.53 9.66 -3.02
C GLU A 91 20.05 9.19 -2.97
N LEU A 92 19.39 9.16 -4.12
CA LEU A 92 18.00 8.69 -4.22
C LEU A 92 17.89 7.22 -3.83
N ILE A 93 18.80 6.37 -4.31
CA ILE A 93 18.84 4.95 -3.98
C ILE A 93 19.02 4.77 -2.47
N GLY A 94 19.94 5.51 -1.87
CA GLY A 94 20.19 5.46 -0.43
C GLY A 94 18.95 5.82 0.41
N ILE A 95 18.28 6.90 0.04
CA ILE A 95 17.06 7.35 0.74
C ILE A 95 15.95 6.32 0.59
N ASN A 96 15.69 5.86 -0.62
CA ASN A 96 14.61 4.90 -0.87
C ASN A 96 14.92 3.53 -0.27
N ALA A 97 16.18 3.10 -0.25
CA ALA A 97 16.58 1.88 0.44
C ALA A 97 16.26 1.95 1.94
N GLY A 98 16.52 3.10 2.57
CA GLY A 98 16.17 3.33 3.97
C GLY A 98 14.67 3.27 4.22
N ILE A 99 13.87 3.85 3.33
CA ILE A 99 12.41 3.80 3.41
C ILE A 99 11.92 2.35 3.31
N VAL A 100 12.37 1.60 2.32
CA VAL A 100 11.97 0.19 2.13
C VAL A 100 12.37 -0.65 3.33
N LYS A 101 13.56 -0.44 3.88
CA LYS A 101 14.03 -1.15 5.07
C LYS A 101 13.11 -0.90 6.27
N THR A 102 12.76 0.36 6.53
CA THR A 102 11.87 0.73 7.63
C THR A 102 10.47 0.15 7.45
N VAL A 103 9.92 0.26 6.25
CA VAL A 103 8.60 -0.30 5.92
C VAL A 103 8.59 -1.81 6.12
N THR A 104 9.61 -2.50 5.61
CA THR A 104 9.71 -3.95 5.73
C THR A 104 9.77 -4.39 7.19
N ALA A 105 10.56 -3.69 8.01
CA ALA A 105 10.65 -4.00 9.44
C ALA A 105 9.29 -3.84 10.14
N ASN A 106 8.57 -2.76 9.85
CA ASN A 106 7.23 -2.52 10.41
C ASN A 106 6.21 -3.57 9.95
N LEU A 107 6.26 -3.95 8.69
CA LEU A 107 5.37 -4.99 8.17
C LEU A 107 5.63 -6.34 8.83
N LEU A 108 6.88 -6.74 9.00
CA LEU A 108 7.24 -8.01 9.62
C LEU A 108 6.87 -8.07 11.09
N GLU A 109 6.85 -6.94 11.78
CA GLU A 109 6.39 -6.88 13.18
C GLU A 109 4.92 -7.32 13.32
N HIS A 110 4.08 -6.95 12.34
CA HIS A 110 2.64 -7.22 12.38
C HIS A 110 2.22 -8.41 11.51
N SER A 111 3.03 -8.77 10.54
CA SER A 111 2.73 -9.85 9.58
C SER A 111 3.99 -10.68 9.34
N PRO A 112 4.46 -11.43 10.35
CA PRO A 112 5.73 -12.16 10.24
C PRO A 112 5.71 -13.26 9.19
N ASN A 113 4.54 -13.71 8.78
CA ASN A 113 4.38 -14.79 7.79
C ASN A 113 4.04 -14.30 6.37
N THR A 114 4.15 -12.99 6.16
CA THR A 114 3.86 -12.39 4.85
C THR A 114 4.87 -12.86 3.79
#